data_4e0a9842344dc74bf71adab3be7d4705
#
_entry.id   4e0a9842344dc74bf71adab3be7d4705
#
_cell.length_a   1.000
_cell.length_b   1.000
_cell.length_c   1.000
_cell.angle_alpha   90.00
_cell.angle_beta   90.00
_cell.angle_gamma   90.00
#
_symmetry.space_group_name_H-M   'P 1'
#
loop_
_entity.id
_entity.type
_entity.pdbx_description
1 polymer ?
#
loop_
_entity_poly.entity_id
_entity_poly.type
_entity_poly.pdbx_seq_one_letter_code
_entity_poly.pdbx_strand_id
1 'polypeptide(L)'
;MAEVNQRIPKRILSGLLSSISAGVVPRMGAPYIAIGRNEEIEALLSDLEAVNDGGGSMRFIIGKYGSGKSFITADADLSPERRICGAKGTGIATYRELIKNLASKSSPDGGALGQIIAKWLSDVQSSVAADGYELGSDEFVRRLNAKIYEQTRELEAEIGGFDFATVLSGYYKAYTAGDEEKKSACMRWLRGEYSTKTEARNATGILLGGIIDDDNWYEYIKLLAVFFRKIGYRGFVVFIDECVNLYKITNRVSRENNYEKLLSMFNDTLQGKAEGLALIFGGTPQFLEDTRRGLFSYEALRSRLSDGQFQKAGFKNLIGPVIRLRRLSDDELFALIARITNLHAQNYSWQPRVTTEEMAAFLKVCLERAGADTMITPREIIRDYITVLNILLQNPDTTFSDVVGSGVVKLEHEPETAVAEANEASSNSGASDFDLEDIEL
;
A
#
# COMPACT_ATOMS: atom_id res chain seq x y z
N MET A 1 -26.69 -4.04 -17.12
CA MET A 1 -25.88 -3.30 -16.14
C MET A 1 -26.82 -2.46 -15.29
N ALA A 2 -27.02 -2.83 -14.03
CA ALA A 2 -27.88 -2.06 -13.14
C ALA A 2 -27.16 -0.75 -12.80
N GLU A 3 -27.73 0.39 -13.19
CA GLU A 3 -27.34 1.70 -12.70
C GLU A 3 -27.60 1.71 -11.19
N VAL A 4 -26.53 1.53 -10.41
CA VAL A 4 -26.58 1.78 -8.97
C VAL A 4 -26.63 3.29 -8.80
N ASN A 5 -27.83 3.81 -8.76
CA ASN A 5 -28.13 5.22 -8.44
C ASN A 5 -27.91 5.45 -6.93
N GLN A 6 -26.76 5.01 -6.40
CA GLN A 6 -26.38 5.29 -5.01
C GLN A 6 -25.89 6.73 -4.95
N ARG A 7 -26.63 7.58 -4.22
CA ARG A 7 -26.18 8.93 -3.88
C ARG A 7 -24.88 8.83 -3.09
N ILE A 8 -23.77 9.15 -3.76
CA ILE A 8 -22.46 9.22 -3.10
C ILE A 8 -22.49 10.35 -2.06
N PRO A 9 -22.06 10.09 -0.82
CA PRO A 9 -21.99 11.15 0.19
C PRO A 9 -21.14 12.33 -0.31
N LYS A 10 -21.63 13.55 -0.15
CA LYS A 10 -21.00 14.78 -0.67
C LYS A 10 -19.53 14.91 -0.23
N ARG A 11 -19.20 14.51 1.02
CA ARG A 11 -17.83 14.52 1.55
C ARG A 11 -16.89 13.62 0.71
N ILE A 12 -17.34 12.42 0.36
CA ILE A 12 -16.54 11.47 -0.45
C ILE A 12 -16.35 12.01 -1.86
N LEU A 13 -17.43 12.52 -2.45
CA LEU A 13 -17.44 13.04 -3.82
C LEU A 13 -16.53 14.27 -3.97
N SER A 14 -16.64 15.22 -3.03
CA SER A 14 -15.79 16.41 -3.00
C SER A 14 -14.31 16.06 -2.79
N GLY A 15 -14.01 15.15 -1.85
CA GLY A 15 -12.64 14.66 -1.61
C GLY A 15 -12.05 13.96 -2.84
N LEU A 16 -12.85 13.11 -3.49
CA LEU A 16 -12.47 12.43 -4.75
C LEU A 16 -12.09 13.44 -5.82
N LEU A 17 -12.98 14.38 -6.15
CA LEU A 17 -12.74 15.37 -7.21
C LEU A 17 -11.55 16.29 -6.89
N SER A 18 -11.40 16.72 -5.64
CA SER A 18 -10.26 17.54 -5.23
C SER A 18 -8.92 16.78 -5.37
N SER A 19 -8.88 15.51 -4.96
CA SER A 19 -7.67 14.69 -5.11
C SER A 19 -7.27 14.52 -6.58
N ILE A 20 -8.25 14.22 -7.44
CA ILE A 20 -7.99 13.98 -8.86
C ILE A 20 -7.57 15.29 -9.57
N SER A 21 -8.22 16.42 -9.24
CA SER A 21 -7.83 17.74 -9.74
C SER A 21 -6.38 18.08 -9.40
N ALA A 22 -5.93 17.71 -8.20
CA ALA A 22 -4.55 17.91 -7.77
C ALA A 22 -3.58 16.86 -8.33
N GLY A 23 -4.05 15.93 -9.18
CA GLY A 23 -3.22 14.82 -9.67
C GLY A 23 -2.82 13.80 -8.60
N VAL A 24 -3.49 13.79 -7.45
CA VAL A 24 -3.21 12.88 -6.34
C VAL A 24 -4.19 11.71 -6.37
N VAL A 25 -3.73 10.52 -5.96
CA VAL A 25 -4.60 9.35 -5.83
C VAL A 25 -5.61 9.56 -4.71
N PRO A 26 -6.93 9.45 -4.99
CA PRO A 26 -7.94 9.64 -3.97
C PRO A 26 -7.94 8.47 -2.97
N ARG A 27 -7.81 8.75 -1.68
CA ARG A 27 -7.94 7.76 -0.61
C ARG A 27 -9.38 7.26 -0.45
N MET A 28 -10.36 8.14 -0.69
CA MET A 28 -11.78 7.81 -0.63
C MET A 28 -12.42 7.98 -2.00
N GLY A 29 -13.36 7.09 -2.35
CA GLY A 29 -14.12 7.22 -3.59
C GLY A 29 -13.44 6.62 -4.83
N ALA A 30 -12.23 6.08 -4.73
CA ALA A 30 -11.54 5.40 -5.83
C ALA A 30 -12.41 4.35 -6.55
N PRO A 31 -13.24 3.51 -5.89
CA PRO A 31 -14.11 2.56 -6.56
C PRO A 31 -15.10 3.18 -7.55
N TYR A 32 -15.47 4.44 -7.35
CA TYR A 32 -16.40 5.12 -8.27
C TYR A 32 -15.78 5.49 -9.62
N ILE A 33 -14.47 5.44 -9.73
CA ILE A 33 -13.71 5.75 -10.96
C ILE A 33 -12.79 4.61 -11.41
N ALA A 34 -12.88 3.42 -10.81
CA ALA A 34 -12.09 2.24 -11.14
C ALA A 34 -12.62 1.53 -12.40
N ILE A 35 -12.58 2.20 -13.55
CA ILE A 35 -13.03 1.67 -14.84
C ILE A 35 -11.93 0.80 -15.46
N GLY A 36 -12.33 -0.32 -16.07
CA GLY A 36 -11.43 -1.23 -16.79
C GLY A 36 -10.51 -2.06 -15.88
N ARG A 37 -10.85 -2.22 -14.59
CA ARG A 37 -10.04 -2.94 -13.59
C ARG A 37 -10.80 -4.05 -12.86
N ASN A 38 -12.00 -4.39 -13.31
CA ASN A 38 -12.86 -5.34 -12.60
C ASN A 38 -12.21 -6.71 -12.44
N GLU A 39 -11.58 -7.24 -13.50
CA GLU A 39 -10.96 -8.55 -13.47
C GLU A 39 -9.75 -8.61 -12.51
N GLU A 40 -8.91 -7.57 -12.53
CA GLU A 40 -7.78 -7.45 -11.61
C GLU A 40 -8.23 -7.31 -10.16
N ILE A 41 -9.32 -6.55 -9.92
CA ILE A 41 -9.93 -6.41 -8.59
C ILE A 41 -10.53 -7.75 -8.14
N GLU A 42 -11.27 -8.46 -9.00
CA GLU A 42 -11.85 -9.78 -8.70
C GLU A 42 -10.76 -10.80 -8.35
N ALA A 43 -9.62 -10.80 -9.07
CA ALA A 43 -8.51 -11.67 -8.76
C ALA A 43 -7.92 -11.39 -7.37
N LEU A 44 -7.76 -10.11 -6.99
CA LEU A 44 -7.29 -9.74 -5.66
C LEU A 44 -8.33 -10.07 -4.57
N LEU A 45 -9.61 -9.89 -4.83
CA LEU A 45 -10.68 -10.27 -3.90
C LEU A 45 -10.69 -11.79 -3.66
N SER A 46 -10.48 -12.60 -4.70
CA SER A 46 -10.34 -14.05 -4.56
C SER A 46 -9.14 -14.45 -3.69
N ASP A 47 -8.01 -13.73 -3.82
CA ASP A 47 -6.86 -13.93 -2.93
C ASP A 47 -7.21 -13.59 -1.48
N LEU A 48 -7.97 -12.52 -1.25
CA LEU A 48 -8.40 -12.13 0.10
C LEU A 48 -9.37 -13.15 0.72
N GLU A 49 -10.18 -13.84 -0.09
CA GLU A 49 -11.00 -14.97 0.37
C GLU A 49 -10.11 -16.12 0.85
N ALA A 50 -9.08 -16.48 0.08
CA ALA A 50 -8.10 -17.50 0.50
C ALA A 50 -7.36 -17.11 1.78
N VAL A 51 -7.02 -15.83 1.95
CA VAL A 51 -6.40 -15.30 3.18
C VAL A 51 -7.35 -15.36 4.37
N ASN A 52 -8.64 -15.07 4.16
CA ASN A 52 -9.68 -15.22 5.19
C ASN A 52 -9.81 -16.69 5.66
N ASP A 53 -9.63 -17.64 4.75
CA ASP A 53 -9.67 -19.09 5.05
C ASP A 53 -8.36 -19.61 5.68
N GLY A 54 -7.39 -18.73 5.95
CA GLY A 54 -6.13 -19.06 6.62
C GLY A 54 -4.93 -19.21 5.68
N GLY A 55 -5.11 -19.01 4.38
CA GLY A 55 -4.00 -18.96 3.45
C GLY A 55 -3.14 -17.70 3.56
N GLY A 56 -2.04 -17.68 2.81
CA GLY A 56 -1.24 -16.48 2.53
C GLY A 56 -1.27 -16.16 1.04
N SER A 57 -1.13 -14.89 0.69
CA SER A 57 -1.02 -14.46 -0.71
C SER A 57 0.10 -13.46 -0.90
N MET A 58 0.80 -13.55 -2.03
CA MET A 58 1.76 -12.54 -2.46
C MET A 58 1.61 -12.25 -3.95
N ARG A 59 1.35 -10.99 -4.28
CA ARG A 59 1.14 -10.52 -5.66
C ARG A 59 2.06 -9.36 -6.02
N PHE A 60 2.45 -9.33 -7.27
CA PHE A 60 3.16 -8.21 -7.90
C PHE A 60 2.24 -7.54 -8.91
N ILE A 61 1.87 -6.28 -8.66
CA ILE A 61 1.08 -5.47 -9.58
C ILE A 61 2.04 -4.63 -10.41
N ILE A 62 2.15 -4.94 -11.68
CA ILE A 62 3.13 -4.36 -12.59
C ILE A 62 2.43 -3.49 -13.63
N GLY A 63 2.80 -2.21 -13.69
CA GLY A 63 2.27 -1.26 -14.67
C GLY A 63 3.19 -0.08 -14.88
N LYS A 64 3.11 0.55 -16.07
CA LYS A 64 3.79 1.82 -16.32
C LYS A 64 3.21 2.91 -15.41
N TYR A 65 3.96 3.99 -15.22
CA TYR A 65 3.45 5.17 -14.51
C TYR A 65 2.11 5.61 -15.12
N GLY A 66 1.13 5.94 -14.27
CA GLY A 66 -0.21 6.32 -14.71
C GLY A 66 -1.12 5.18 -15.22
N SER A 67 -0.72 3.92 -15.18
CA SER A 67 -1.53 2.77 -15.62
C SER A 67 -2.66 2.39 -14.65
N GLY A 68 -2.85 3.15 -13.57
CA GLY A 68 -3.92 2.94 -12.58
C GLY A 68 -3.60 1.92 -11.48
N LYS A 69 -2.34 1.50 -11.30
CA LYS A 69 -1.95 0.59 -10.21
C LYS A 69 -2.23 1.17 -8.83
N SER A 70 -2.17 2.49 -8.66
CA SER A 70 -2.48 3.19 -7.42
C SER A 70 -3.94 3.06 -6.96
N PHE A 71 -4.86 2.60 -7.80
CA PHE A 71 -6.22 2.26 -7.39
C PHE A 71 -6.32 0.95 -6.62
N ILE A 72 -5.38 0.06 -6.84
CA ILE A 72 -5.36 -1.29 -6.30
C ILE A 72 -4.42 -1.36 -5.11
N THR A 73 -3.36 -0.56 -5.10
CA THR A 73 -2.33 -0.52 -4.05
C THR A 73 -2.35 0.85 -3.37
N ALA A 74 -2.61 0.88 -2.09
CA ALA A 74 -2.40 2.04 -1.25
C ALA A 74 -1.64 1.59 0.00
N ASP A 75 -0.53 2.27 0.32
CA ASP A 75 -0.09 2.63 1.65
C ASP A 75 1.30 2.26 2.20
N ALA A 76 2.27 1.76 1.48
CA ALA A 76 3.66 2.01 1.90
C ALA A 76 4.58 2.17 0.70
N ASP A 77 5.11 3.37 0.49
CA ASP A 77 6.05 3.63 -0.57
C ASP A 77 7.47 3.30 -0.13
N LEU A 78 8.15 2.44 -0.89
CA LEU A 78 9.57 2.25 -0.70
C LEU A 78 10.34 3.51 -1.14
N SER A 79 11.44 3.76 -0.48
CA SER A 79 12.33 4.90 -0.74
C SER A 79 13.78 4.49 -0.47
N PRO A 80 14.77 5.33 -0.74
CA PRO A 80 16.15 5.05 -0.33
C PRO A 80 16.30 4.73 1.17
N GLU A 81 15.42 5.28 2.00
CA GLU A 81 15.40 5.16 3.46
C GLU A 81 14.49 4.01 3.94
N ARG A 82 13.55 3.55 3.12
CA ARG A 82 12.60 2.48 3.40
C ARG A 82 12.77 1.36 2.40
N ARG A 83 13.38 0.26 2.80
CA ARG A 83 13.66 -0.92 1.97
C ARG A 83 13.15 -2.19 2.65
N ILE A 84 13.15 -3.27 1.90
CA ILE A 84 12.79 -4.59 2.44
C ILE A 84 13.94 -5.14 3.29
N CYS A 85 15.18 -4.93 2.83
CA CYS A 85 16.40 -5.34 3.51
C CYS A 85 17.54 -4.40 3.11
N GLY A 86 18.64 -4.38 3.84
CA GLY A 86 19.85 -3.67 3.41
C GLY A 86 20.47 -2.78 4.47
N ALA A 87 20.63 -1.48 4.20
CA ALA A 87 21.29 -0.57 5.13
C ALA A 87 20.56 -0.51 6.47
N LYS A 88 21.33 -0.33 7.55
CA LYS A 88 20.82 -0.26 8.93
C LYS A 88 19.70 0.77 9.04
N GLY A 89 18.58 0.37 9.61
CA GLY A 89 17.40 1.21 9.83
C GLY A 89 16.39 1.23 8.69
N THR A 90 16.67 0.62 7.53
CA THR A 90 15.77 0.70 6.37
C THR A 90 14.60 -0.28 6.41
N GLY A 91 14.80 -1.50 6.92
CA GLY A 91 13.73 -2.48 7.10
C GLY A 91 12.76 -2.06 8.21
N ILE A 92 13.29 -1.65 9.35
CA ILE A 92 12.46 -1.15 10.45
C ILE A 92 11.72 0.14 10.09
N ALA A 93 12.27 0.98 9.20
CA ALA A 93 11.58 2.16 8.71
C ALA A 93 10.35 1.77 7.85
N THR A 94 10.45 0.71 7.05
CA THR A 94 9.33 0.15 6.31
C THR A 94 8.24 -0.38 7.26
N TYR A 95 8.62 -1.14 8.29
CA TYR A 95 7.70 -1.60 9.33
C TYR A 95 6.97 -0.44 10.00
N ARG A 96 7.70 0.59 10.44
CA ARG A 96 7.12 1.77 11.10
C ARG A 96 6.11 2.48 10.23
N GLU A 97 6.39 2.61 8.93
CA GLU A 97 5.46 3.22 7.99
C GLU A 97 4.19 2.36 7.81
N LEU A 98 4.35 1.03 7.69
CA LEU A 98 3.20 0.10 7.61
C LEU A 98 2.32 0.20 8.86
N ILE A 99 2.91 0.23 10.05
CA ILE A 99 2.14 0.31 11.32
C ILE A 99 1.50 1.69 11.49
N LYS A 100 2.16 2.75 11.07
CA LYS A 100 1.60 4.12 11.07
C LYS A 100 0.38 4.22 10.16
N ASN A 101 0.44 3.60 8.99
CA ASN A 101 -0.62 3.60 7.99
C ASN A 101 -1.62 2.45 8.17
N LEU A 102 -1.47 1.65 9.24
CA LEU A 102 -2.41 0.56 9.53
C LEU A 102 -3.83 1.11 9.69
N ALA A 103 -4.71 0.71 8.80
CA ALA A 103 -6.09 1.17 8.74
C ALA A 103 -7.07 0.04 9.08
N SER A 104 -8.21 0.41 9.61
CA SER A 104 -9.36 -0.45 9.83
C SER A 104 -10.65 0.26 9.42
N LYS A 105 -11.78 -0.45 9.41
CA LYS A 105 -13.08 0.17 9.12
C LYS A 105 -13.41 1.33 10.06
N SER A 106 -12.97 1.26 11.31
CA SER A 106 -13.17 2.31 12.31
C SER A 106 -12.11 3.41 12.29
N SER A 107 -10.96 3.16 11.68
CA SER A 107 -9.84 4.10 11.54
C SER A 107 -9.28 4.02 10.11
N PRO A 108 -9.99 4.58 9.12
CA PRO A 108 -9.60 4.46 7.71
C PRO A 108 -8.38 5.32 7.35
N ASP A 109 -8.06 6.33 8.14
CA ASP A 109 -6.98 7.29 7.87
C ASP A 109 -5.61 6.83 8.41
N GLY A 110 -5.51 5.61 8.95
CA GLY A 110 -4.30 5.06 9.56
C GLY A 110 -4.30 5.10 11.09
N GLY A 111 -3.20 4.66 11.70
CA GLY A 111 -3.01 4.68 13.16
C GLY A 111 -3.89 3.70 13.94
N ALA A 112 -4.48 2.71 13.28
CA ALA A 112 -5.49 1.84 13.87
C ALA A 112 -4.97 0.91 14.98
N LEU A 113 -3.65 0.66 15.10
CA LEU A 113 -3.10 -0.35 16.02
C LEU A 113 -3.59 -0.17 17.46
N GLY A 114 -3.53 1.06 17.97
CA GLY A 114 -3.99 1.34 19.35
C GLY A 114 -5.48 1.09 19.55
N GLN A 115 -6.31 1.45 18.58
CA GLN A 115 -7.76 1.21 18.64
C GLN A 115 -8.08 -0.30 18.54
N ILE A 116 -7.35 -1.04 17.69
CA ILE A 116 -7.50 -2.50 17.56
C ILE A 116 -7.21 -3.18 18.89
N ILE A 117 -6.09 -2.84 19.54
CA ILE A 117 -5.70 -3.42 20.84
C ILE A 117 -6.71 -3.03 21.92
N ALA A 118 -7.12 -1.77 21.99
CA ALA A 118 -8.09 -1.31 22.97
C ALA A 118 -9.45 -2.01 22.80
N LYS A 119 -9.93 -2.17 21.55
CA LYS A 119 -11.15 -2.89 21.25
C LYS A 119 -11.05 -4.36 21.68
N TRP A 120 -9.96 -5.05 21.32
CA TRP A 120 -9.73 -6.42 21.72
C TRP A 120 -9.77 -6.59 23.24
N LEU A 121 -9.09 -5.73 24.00
CA LEU A 121 -9.12 -5.76 25.46
C LEU A 121 -10.55 -5.55 26.01
N SER A 122 -11.31 -4.63 25.42
CA SER A 122 -12.72 -4.41 25.79
C SER A 122 -13.58 -5.64 25.50
N ASP A 123 -13.37 -6.32 24.37
CA ASP A 123 -14.09 -7.53 23.98
C ASP A 123 -13.77 -8.68 24.97
N VAL A 124 -12.50 -8.84 25.37
CA VAL A 124 -12.08 -9.82 26.38
C VAL A 124 -12.67 -9.51 27.75
N GLN A 125 -12.66 -8.24 28.20
CA GLN A 125 -13.28 -7.80 29.44
C GLN A 125 -14.79 -8.11 29.43
N SER A 126 -15.48 -7.77 28.36
CA SER A 126 -16.92 -8.01 28.21
C SER A 126 -17.24 -9.51 28.26
N SER A 127 -16.38 -10.34 27.66
CA SER A 127 -16.55 -11.78 27.71
C SER A 127 -16.39 -12.34 29.12
N VAL A 128 -15.41 -11.88 29.92
CA VAL A 128 -15.24 -12.29 31.32
C VAL A 128 -16.40 -11.78 32.19
N ALA A 129 -16.90 -10.57 31.95
CA ALA A 129 -18.09 -10.09 32.67
C ALA A 129 -19.34 -10.91 32.34
N ALA A 130 -19.51 -11.34 31.08
CA ALA A 130 -20.60 -12.22 30.66
C ALA A 130 -20.54 -13.62 31.30
N ASP A 131 -19.32 -14.09 31.64
CA ASP A 131 -19.12 -15.34 32.41
C ASP A 131 -19.54 -15.21 33.91
N GLY A 132 -20.03 -14.01 34.33
CA GLY A 132 -20.59 -13.76 35.66
C GLY A 132 -19.62 -13.20 36.69
N TYR A 133 -18.41 -12.82 36.30
CA TYR A 133 -17.44 -12.20 37.19
C TYR A 133 -17.68 -10.71 37.34
N GLU A 134 -17.70 -10.21 38.58
CA GLU A 134 -17.91 -8.80 38.87
C GLU A 134 -16.71 -7.93 38.47
N LEU A 135 -16.97 -6.91 37.66
CA LEU A 135 -15.97 -5.96 37.16
C LEU A 135 -15.13 -5.40 38.34
N GLY A 136 -13.81 -5.51 38.21
CA GLY A 136 -12.86 -4.98 39.18
C GLY A 136 -12.60 -5.88 40.40
N SER A 137 -13.27 -7.04 40.55
CA SER A 137 -12.95 -8.02 41.57
C SER A 137 -11.61 -8.71 41.30
N ASP A 138 -10.93 -9.21 42.32
CA ASP A 138 -9.69 -9.97 42.19
C ASP A 138 -9.87 -11.22 41.31
N GLU A 139 -11.06 -11.77 41.31
CA GLU A 139 -11.39 -12.96 40.53
C GLU A 139 -11.59 -12.62 39.07
N PHE A 140 -12.24 -11.47 38.77
CA PHE A 140 -12.33 -10.90 37.43
C PHE A 140 -10.94 -10.65 36.83
N VAL A 141 -10.06 -9.98 37.58
CA VAL A 141 -8.69 -9.70 37.14
C VAL A 141 -7.90 -10.96 36.85
N ARG A 142 -8.01 -11.98 37.73
CA ARG A 142 -7.36 -13.30 37.51
C ARG A 142 -7.87 -13.98 36.24
N ARG A 143 -9.20 -14.03 36.06
CA ARG A 143 -9.81 -14.65 34.89
C ARG A 143 -9.48 -13.92 33.59
N LEU A 144 -9.48 -12.60 33.62
CA LEU A 144 -9.11 -11.79 32.49
C LEU A 144 -7.65 -11.99 32.07
N ASN A 145 -6.72 -12.01 33.02
CA ASN A 145 -5.32 -12.32 32.76
C ASN A 145 -5.15 -13.72 32.13
N ALA A 146 -5.89 -14.72 32.69
CA ALA A 146 -5.87 -16.07 32.14
C ALA A 146 -6.38 -16.12 30.70
N LYS A 147 -7.44 -15.38 30.39
CA LYS A 147 -8.02 -15.32 29.03
C LYS A 147 -7.13 -14.57 28.03
N ILE A 148 -6.49 -13.47 28.45
CA ILE A 148 -5.46 -12.78 27.64
C ILE A 148 -4.31 -13.74 27.36
N TYR A 149 -3.81 -14.45 28.39
CA TYR A 149 -2.74 -15.42 28.24
C TYR A 149 -3.13 -16.55 27.29
N GLU A 150 -4.34 -17.13 27.45
CA GLU A 150 -4.84 -18.18 26.56
C GLU A 150 -4.88 -17.73 25.07
N GLN A 151 -5.38 -16.51 24.81
CA GLN A 151 -5.43 -15.96 23.45
C GLN A 151 -4.06 -15.62 22.86
N THR A 152 -3.09 -15.26 23.70
CA THR A 152 -1.74 -14.89 23.23
C THR A 152 -0.77 -16.08 23.24
N ARG A 153 -1.08 -17.19 23.96
CA ARG A 153 -0.20 -18.35 24.08
C ARG A 153 0.20 -18.96 22.74
N GLU A 154 -0.69 -19.04 21.79
CA GLU A 154 -0.39 -19.59 20.47
C GLU A 154 0.56 -18.68 19.68
N LEU A 155 0.57 -17.38 19.99
CA LEU A 155 1.52 -16.43 19.39
C LEU A 155 2.95 -16.69 19.87
N GLU A 156 3.14 -17.29 21.06
CA GLU A 156 4.46 -17.61 21.61
C GLU A 156 5.23 -18.64 20.76
N ALA A 157 4.53 -19.41 19.93
CA ALA A 157 5.14 -20.35 19.00
C ALA A 157 5.79 -19.65 17.80
N GLU A 158 5.37 -18.40 17.51
CA GLU A 158 5.91 -17.60 16.43
C GLU A 158 7.20 -16.89 16.85
N ILE A 159 8.02 -16.53 15.87
CA ILE A 159 9.25 -15.76 16.12
C ILE A 159 8.88 -14.39 16.72
N GLY A 160 9.42 -14.08 17.90
CA GLY A 160 9.10 -12.86 18.63
C GLY A 160 7.76 -12.90 19.40
N GLY A 161 7.00 -13.98 19.29
CA GLY A 161 5.68 -14.12 19.90
C GLY A 161 5.67 -13.98 21.40
N PHE A 162 6.69 -14.51 22.10
CA PHE A 162 6.82 -14.36 23.54
C PHE A 162 6.93 -12.88 23.98
N ASP A 163 7.82 -12.11 23.35
CA ASP A 163 7.96 -10.69 23.67
C ASP A 163 6.68 -9.91 23.33
N PHE A 164 6.05 -10.23 22.21
CA PHE A 164 4.79 -9.63 21.79
C PHE A 164 3.66 -9.87 22.80
N ALA A 165 3.45 -11.10 23.21
CA ALA A 165 2.46 -11.47 24.23
C ALA A 165 2.73 -10.80 25.58
N THR A 166 4.03 -10.73 25.96
CA THR A 166 4.45 -10.07 27.20
C THR A 166 4.19 -8.57 27.16
N VAL A 167 4.44 -7.91 26.01
CA VAL A 167 4.17 -6.48 25.83
C VAL A 167 2.66 -6.20 25.83
N LEU A 168 1.83 -7.05 25.21
CA LEU A 168 0.36 -6.91 25.27
C LEU A 168 -0.16 -7.05 26.71
N SER A 169 0.37 -8.01 27.47
CA SER A 169 0.06 -8.16 28.89
C SER A 169 0.50 -6.95 29.72
N GLY A 170 1.69 -6.42 29.43
CA GLY A 170 2.19 -5.20 30.05
C GLY A 170 1.34 -3.96 29.73
N TYR A 171 0.92 -3.82 28.49
CA TYR A 171 -0.01 -2.78 28.06
C TYR A 171 -1.33 -2.85 28.84
N TYR A 172 -1.91 -4.04 28.98
CA TYR A 172 -3.12 -4.24 29.75
C TYR A 172 -2.94 -3.86 31.22
N LYS A 173 -1.86 -4.32 31.88
CA LYS A 173 -1.55 -3.97 33.28
C LYS A 173 -1.41 -2.45 33.46
N ALA A 174 -0.72 -1.79 32.55
CA ALA A 174 -0.58 -0.33 32.57
C ALA A 174 -1.93 0.37 32.37
N TYR A 175 -2.76 -0.13 31.44
CA TYR A 175 -4.10 0.39 31.19
C TYR A 175 -5.00 0.31 32.45
N THR A 176 -5.01 -0.84 33.14
CA THR A 176 -5.83 -1.02 34.35
C THR A 176 -5.32 -0.22 35.55
N ALA A 177 -4.02 0.02 35.63
CA ALA A 177 -3.41 0.84 36.66
C ALA A 177 -3.47 2.35 36.38
N GLY A 178 -3.95 2.76 35.20
CA GLY A 178 -3.93 4.17 34.77
C GLY A 178 -2.53 4.70 34.49
N ASP A 179 -1.55 3.82 34.28
CA ASP A 179 -0.14 4.19 33.99
C ASP A 179 0.03 4.48 32.49
N GLU A 180 -0.27 5.73 32.10
CA GLU A 180 -0.22 6.16 30.69
C GLU A 180 1.22 6.12 30.15
N GLU A 181 2.25 6.28 30.98
CA GLU A 181 3.64 6.23 30.57
C GLU A 181 4.03 4.83 30.12
N LYS A 182 3.78 3.80 30.93
CA LYS A 182 4.05 2.41 30.56
C LYS A 182 3.16 1.93 29.42
N LYS A 183 1.89 2.35 29.38
CA LYS A 183 0.98 2.07 28.27
C LYS A 183 1.55 2.61 26.95
N SER A 184 2.01 3.86 26.94
CA SER A 184 2.67 4.48 25.80
C SER A 184 3.96 3.75 25.43
N ALA A 185 4.77 3.37 26.42
CA ALA A 185 6.01 2.63 26.21
C ALA A 185 5.77 1.26 25.53
N CYS A 186 4.75 0.52 25.95
CA CYS A 186 4.37 -0.73 25.30
C CYS A 186 3.93 -0.50 23.83
N MET A 187 3.15 0.55 23.57
CA MET A 187 2.74 0.92 22.21
C MET A 187 3.94 1.32 21.33
N ARG A 188 4.92 2.03 21.88
CA ARG A 188 6.17 2.37 21.17
C ARG A 188 6.93 1.09 20.77
N TRP A 189 6.97 0.09 21.64
CA TRP A 189 7.59 -1.18 21.31
C TRP A 189 6.89 -1.86 20.14
N LEU A 190 5.56 -1.96 20.18
CA LEU A 190 4.76 -2.55 19.09
C LEU A 190 4.89 -1.80 17.77
N ARG A 191 5.21 -0.52 17.81
CA ARG A 191 5.49 0.31 16.62
C ARG A 191 6.93 0.22 16.13
N GLY A 192 7.79 -0.53 16.82
CA GLY A 192 9.21 -0.64 16.48
C GLY A 192 10.01 0.65 16.72
N GLU A 193 9.61 1.48 17.67
CA GLU A 193 10.20 2.81 17.88
C GLU A 193 11.46 2.82 18.75
N TYR A 194 11.82 1.68 19.36
CA TYR A 194 13.04 1.57 20.16
C TYR A 194 14.26 1.22 19.31
N SER A 195 15.40 1.82 19.65
CA SER A 195 16.67 1.57 18.97
C SER A 195 17.52 0.53 19.68
N THR A 196 17.28 0.30 20.97
CA THR A 196 18.00 -0.68 21.77
C THR A 196 17.05 -1.42 22.71
N LYS A 197 17.41 -2.67 23.01
CA LYS A 197 16.70 -3.51 23.97
C LYS A 197 16.72 -2.91 25.39
N THR A 198 17.83 -2.28 25.79
CA THR A 198 17.96 -1.65 27.10
C THR A 198 16.98 -0.47 27.25
N GLU A 199 16.86 0.37 26.21
CA GLU A 199 15.89 1.46 26.19
C GLU A 199 14.46 0.94 26.33
N ALA A 200 14.10 -0.09 25.56
CA ALA A 200 12.78 -0.70 25.61
C ALA A 200 12.46 -1.27 26.99
N ARG A 201 13.40 -2.01 27.62
CA ARG A 201 13.25 -2.56 28.96
C ARG A 201 13.06 -1.49 30.03
N ASN A 202 13.86 -0.45 29.98
CA ASN A 202 13.77 0.66 30.94
C ASN A 202 12.44 1.40 30.83
N ALA A 203 11.98 1.67 29.61
CA ALA A 203 10.72 2.38 29.37
C ALA A 203 9.49 1.54 29.72
N THR A 204 9.46 0.27 29.35
CA THR A 204 8.31 -0.61 29.58
C THR A 204 8.28 -1.23 30.98
N GLY A 205 9.45 -1.34 31.64
CA GLY A 205 9.62 -2.11 32.87
C GLY A 205 9.51 -3.63 32.67
N ILE A 206 9.59 -4.11 31.42
CA ILE A 206 9.42 -5.52 31.07
C ILE A 206 10.77 -6.13 30.67
N LEU A 207 11.01 -7.38 31.09
CA LEU A 207 12.18 -8.14 30.68
C LEU A 207 11.97 -8.70 29.27
N LEU A 208 12.31 -7.90 28.25
CA LEU A 208 12.17 -8.24 26.85
C LEU A 208 13.36 -9.04 26.31
N GLY A 209 13.11 -10.04 25.44
CA GLY A 209 14.11 -10.79 24.71
C GLY A 209 14.74 -10.00 23.58
N GLY A 210 13.96 -9.14 22.91
CA GLY A 210 14.37 -8.33 21.76
C GLY A 210 13.57 -7.06 21.56
N ILE A 211 13.87 -6.39 20.45
CA ILE A 211 13.08 -5.31 19.88
C ILE A 211 12.74 -5.67 18.44
N ILE A 212 11.79 -4.94 17.85
CA ILE A 212 11.51 -5.03 16.42
C ILE A 212 12.60 -4.23 15.69
N ASP A 213 13.31 -4.88 14.77
CA ASP A 213 14.47 -4.32 14.07
C ASP A 213 14.51 -4.74 12.58
N ASP A 214 15.61 -4.43 11.89
CA ASP A 214 15.80 -4.72 10.47
C ASP A 214 15.77 -6.22 10.13
N ASP A 215 16.15 -7.09 11.06
CA ASP A 215 16.28 -8.51 10.81
C ASP A 215 14.95 -9.24 10.99
N ASN A 216 14.11 -8.77 11.90
CA ASN A 216 12.91 -9.49 12.36
C ASN A 216 11.57 -8.79 12.02
N TRP A 217 11.55 -7.59 11.45
CA TRP A 217 10.33 -6.83 11.21
C TRP A 217 9.26 -7.60 10.42
N TYR A 218 9.67 -8.42 9.45
CA TYR A 218 8.73 -9.22 8.67
C TYR A 218 8.09 -10.34 9.50
N GLU A 219 8.82 -10.93 10.43
CA GLU A 219 8.26 -11.92 11.38
C GLU A 219 7.15 -11.28 12.24
N TYR A 220 7.34 -10.01 12.65
CA TYR A 220 6.30 -9.26 13.35
C TYR A 220 5.09 -8.90 12.47
N ILE A 221 5.27 -8.70 11.17
CA ILE A 221 4.14 -8.56 10.24
C ILE A 221 3.32 -9.86 10.19
N LYS A 222 3.97 -11.03 10.10
CA LYS A 222 3.28 -12.34 10.16
C LYS A 222 2.58 -12.53 11.51
N LEU A 223 3.25 -12.22 12.59
CA LEU A 223 2.71 -12.31 13.94
C LEU A 223 1.45 -11.42 14.12
N LEU A 224 1.49 -10.21 13.59
CA LEU A 224 0.32 -9.31 13.57
C LEU A 224 -0.84 -9.91 12.76
N ALA A 225 -0.57 -10.57 11.63
CA ALA A 225 -1.61 -11.22 10.83
C ALA A 225 -2.31 -12.33 11.63
N VAL A 226 -1.54 -13.19 12.30
CA VAL A 226 -2.08 -14.23 13.20
C VAL A 226 -2.87 -13.60 14.34
N PHE A 227 -2.32 -12.56 14.99
CA PHE A 227 -3.02 -11.84 16.07
C PHE A 227 -4.34 -11.24 15.61
N PHE A 228 -4.37 -10.55 14.47
CA PHE A 228 -5.58 -9.93 13.94
C PHE A 228 -6.68 -10.97 13.64
N ARG A 229 -6.31 -12.13 13.12
CA ARG A 229 -7.28 -13.23 12.92
C ARG A 229 -7.86 -13.74 14.23
N LYS A 230 -7.02 -13.93 15.26
CA LYS A 230 -7.46 -14.38 16.58
C LYS A 230 -8.45 -13.43 17.25
N ILE A 231 -8.32 -12.15 17.01
CA ILE A 231 -9.22 -11.13 17.55
C ILE A 231 -10.43 -10.82 16.62
N GLY A 232 -10.66 -11.65 15.59
CA GLY A 232 -11.86 -11.65 14.77
C GLY A 232 -11.78 -10.84 13.46
N TYR A 233 -10.61 -10.39 13.05
CA TYR A 233 -10.41 -9.86 11.68
C TYR A 233 -10.21 -11.01 10.69
N ARG A 234 -10.54 -10.77 9.43
CA ARG A 234 -10.43 -11.77 8.35
C ARG A 234 -9.01 -12.03 7.87
N GLY A 235 -8.08 -11.11 8.16
CA GLY A 235 -6.68 -11.18 7.76
C GLY A 235 -6.03 -9.80 7.79
N PHE A 236 -4.76 -9.77 7.39
CA PHE A 236 -3.96 -8.56 7.30
C PHE A 236 -3.47 -8.37 5.86
N VAL A 237 -3.75 -7.22 5.26
CA VAL A 237 -3.34 -6.88 3.90
C VAL A 237 -2.27 -5.80 3.95
N VAL A 238 -1.13 -6.08 3.38
CA VAL A 238 0.04 -5.18 3.33
C VAL A 238 0.30 -4.80 1.88
N PHE A 239 0.22 -3.51 1.60
CA PHE A 239 0.56 -2.93 0.30
C PHE A 239 1.94 -2.28 0.39
N ILE A 240 2.83 -2.61 -0.54
CA ILE A 240 4.16 -2.01 -0.67
C ILE A 240 4.30 -1.51 -2.11
N ASP A 241 4.24 -0.20 -2.31
CA ASP A 241 4.39 0.43 -3.63
C ASP A 241 5.80 1.02 -3.81
N GLU A 242 6.03 1.63 -4.94
CA GLU A 242 7.30 2.21 -5.37
C GLU A 242 8.49 1.21 -5.33
N CYS A 243 8.22 -0.07 -5.63
CA CYS A 243 9.26 -1.11 -5.66
C CYS A 243 10.35 -0.84 -6.71
N VAL A 244 10.12 0.08 -7.64
CA VAL A 244 11.16 0.61 -8.53
C VAL A 244 12.36 1.17 -7.75
N ASN A 245 12.20 1.59 -6.51
CA ASN A 245 13.30 2.05 -5.67
C ASN A 245 14.28 0.92 -5.30
N LEU A 246 13.84 -0.35 -5.29
CA LEU A 246 14.75 -1.49 -5.18
C LEU A 246 15.58 -1.67 -6.46
N TYR A 247 14.99 -1.48 -7.63
CA TYR A 247 15.69 -1.49 -8.91
C TYR A 247 16.76 -0.38 -8.99
N LYS A 248 16.48 0.79 -8.43
CA LYS A 248 17.40 1.94 -8.40
C LYS A 248 18.60 1.75 -7.47
N ILE A 249 18.63 0.75 -6.58
CA ILE A 249 19.79 0.47 -5.73
C ILE A 249 21.01 0.16 -6.61
N THR A 250 22.03 1.00 -6.52
CA THR A 250 23.26 0.88 -7.34
C THR A 250 24.11 -0.29 -6.90
N ASN A 251 24.29 -0.47 -5.59
CA ASN A 251 25.07 -1.59 -5.05
C ASN A 251 24.37 -2.93 -5.33
N ARG A 252 25.04 -3.81 -6.07
CA ARG A 252 24.50 -5.10 -6.49
C ARG A 252 24.15 -6.00 -5.31
N VAL A 253 25.05 -6.12 -4.33
CA VAL A 253 24.85 -7.00 -3.16
C VAL A 253 23.64 -6.53 -2.35
N SER A 254 23.53 -5.24 -2.09
CA SER A 254 22.37 -4.68 -1.38
C SER A 254 21.06 -4.90 -2.13
N ARG A 255 21.07 -4.84 -3.47
CA ARG A 255 19.90 -5.12 -4.30
C ARG A 255 19.52 -6.59 -4.26
N GLU A 256 20.49 -7.48 -4.40
CA GLU A 256 20.29 -8.95 -4.33
C GLU A 256 19.76 -9.37 -2.96
N ASN A 257 20.23 -8.80 -1.85
CA ASN A 257 19.70 -9.07 -0.51
C ASN A 257 18.21 -8.72 -0.40
N ASN A 258 17.78 -7.60 -1.02
CA ASN A 258 16.35 -7.27 -1.07
C ASN A 258 15.55 -8.29 -1.89
N TYR A 259 16.08 -8.77 -3.01
CA TYR A 259 15.43 -9.78 -3.84
C TYR A 259 15.37 -11.14 -3.15
N GLU A 260 16.40 -11.52 -2.41
CA GLU A 260 16.41 -12.73 -1.58
C GLU A 260 15.34 -12.64 -0.48
N LYS A 261 15.18 -11.48 0.18
CA LYS A 261 14.13 -11.28 1.18
C LYS A 261 12.74 -11.36 0.54
N LEU A 262 12.53 -10.78 -0.66
CA LEU A 262 11.28 -10.94 -1.40
C LEU A 262 11.01 -12.41 -1.75
N LEU A 263 12.03 -13.17 -2.16
CA LEU A 263 11.91 -14.60 -2.40
C LEU A 263 11.52 -15.37 -1.13
N SER A 264 12.12 -15.03 0.01
CA SER A 264 11.75 -15.62 1.31
C SER A 264 10.28 -15.35 1.64
N MET A 265 9.81 -14.11 1.51
CA MET A 265 8.40 -13.74 1.71
C MET A 265 7.47 -14.52 0.77
N PHE A 266 7.85 -14.64 -0.49
CA PHE A 266 7.09 -15.40 -1.48
C PHE A 266 7.00 -16.90 -1.14
N ASN A 267 8.11 -17.49 -0.72
CA ASN A 267 8.14 -18.88 -0.29
C ASN A 267 7.30 -19.10 0.97
N ASP A 268 7.32 -18.17 1.93
CA ASP A 268 6.52 -18.25 3.15
C ASP A 268 5.01 -18.30 2.86
N THR A 269 4.54 -17.48 1.89
CA THR A 269 3.13 -17.52 1.49
C THR A 269 2.75 -18.85 0.84
N LEU A 270 3.62 -19.42 -0.01
CA LEU A 270 3.38 -20.70 -0.68
C LEU A 270 3.47 -21.91 0.27
N GLN A 271 4.26 -21.80 1.33
CA GLN A 271 4.49 -22.88 2.31
C GLN A 271 3.54 -22.81 3.53
N GLY A 272 2.58 -21.88 3.52
CA GLY A 272 1.63 -21.71 4.62
C GLY A 272 2.23 -21.08 5.90
N LYS A 273 3.41 -20.45 5.79
CA LYS A 273 4.07 -19.76 6.92
C LYS A 273 3.64 -18.31 7.11
N ALA A 274 2.80 -17.81 6.23
CA ALA A 274 2.26 -16.45 6.25
C ALA A 274 0.72 -16.48 6.36
N GLU A 275 0.24 -17.21 7.37
CA GLU A 275 -1.19 -17.41 7.61
C GLU A 275 -1.93 -16.08 7.83
N GLY A 276 -3.01 -15.88 7.08
CA GLY A 276 -3.84 -14.68 7.18
C GLY A 276 -3.19 -13.40 6.68
N LEU A 277 -2.10 -13.50 5.89
CA LEU A 277 -1.35 -12.36 5.36
C LEU A 277 -1.43 -12.28 3.84
N ALA A 278 -1.86 -11.14 3.32
CA ALA A 278 -1.72 -10.77 1.92
C ALA A 278 -0.64 -9.71 1.73
N LEU A 279 0.33 -9.97 0.87
CA LEU A 279 1.39 -9.05 0.47
C LEU A 279 1.17 -8.61 -0.98
N ILE A 280 1.05 -7.32 -1.23
CA ILE A 280 0.82 -6.77 -2.56
C ILE A 280 1.90 -5.74 -2.86
N PHE A 281 2.73 -6.02 -3.87
CA PHE A 281 3.86 -5.19 -4.29
C PHE A 281 3.56 -4.45 -5.59
N GLY A 282 3.66 -3.12 -5.58
CA GLY A 282 3.50 -2.27 -6.76
C GLY A 282 4.84 -1.95 -7.41
N GLY A 283 4.95 -2.14 -8.73
CA GLY A 283 6.20 -1.88 -9.44
C GLY A 283 6.02 -1.58 -10.92
N THR A 284 7.13 -1.24 -11.58
CA THR A 284 7.19 -0.98 -13.03
C THR A 284 7.62 -2.24 -13.79
N PRO A 285 7.38 -2.32 -15.12
CA PRO A 285 7.91 -3.41 -15.94
C PRO A 285 9.43 -3.57 -15.83
N GLN A 286 10.18 -2.48 -15.73
CA GLN A 286 11.64 -2.51 -15.56
C GLN A 286 12.05 -3.16 -14.24
N PHE A 287 11.35 -2.85 -13.14
CA PHE A 287 11.59 -3.49 -11.84
C PHE A 287 11.44 -5.01 -11.93
N LEU A 288 10.45 -5.51 -12.67
CA LEU A 288 10.22 -6.95 -12.83
C LEU A 288 11.16 -7.58 -13.85
N GLU A 289 11.19 -7.06 -15.09
CA GLU A 289 11.62 -7.78 -16.29
C GLU A 289 13.07 -7.54 -16.68
N ASP A 290 13.70 -6.47 -16.21
CA ASP A 290 15.10 -6.19 -16.53
C ASP A 290 16.01 -7.32 -15.99
N THR A 291 16.67 -8.00 -16.92
CA THR A 291 17.53 -9.15 -16.61
C THR A 291 18.87 -8.76 -15.99
N ARG A 292 19.23 -7.49 -15.96
CA ARG A 292 20.46 -6.98 -15.35
C ARG A 292 20.26 -6.49 -13.92
N ARG A 293 19.11 -5.83 -13.65
CA ARG A 293 18.88 -5.15 -12.38
C ARG A 293 17.50 -5.43 -11.77
N GLY A 294 16.50 -5.83 -12.57
CA GLY A 294 15.15 -6.15 -12.12
C GLY A 294 15.08 -7.49 -11.35
N LEU A 295 13.88 -7.89 -10.97
CA LEU A 295 13.66 -9.16 -10.28
C LEU A 295 14.12 -10.35 -11.12
N PHE A 296 14.04 -10.24 -12.46
CA PHE A 296 14.53 -11.30 -13.38
C PHE A 296 16.05 -11.41 -13.45
N SER A 297 16.81 -10.50 -12.85
CA SER A 297 18.24 -10.64 -12.64
C SER A 297 18.58 -11.71 -11.58
N TYR A 298 17.60 -12.03 -10.70
CA TYR A 298 17.72 -13.05 -9.66
C TYR A 298 16.97 -14.33 -10.11
N GLU A 299 17.73 -15.36 -10.49
CA GLU A 299 17.23 -16.59 -11.15
C GLU A 299 16.05 -17.23 -10.42
N ALA A 300 16.13 -17.30 -9.08
CA ALA A 300 15.10 -17.92 -8.28
C ALA A 300 13.76 -17.15 -8.31
N LEU A 301 13.76 -15.82 -8.40
CA LEU A 301 12.57 -15.01 -8.62
C LEU A 301 12.10 -15.09 -10.07
N ARG A 302 13.02 -15.03 -11.01
CA ARG A 302 12.70 -15.17 -12.43
C ARG A 302 11.91 -16.44 -12.71
N SER A 303 12.35 -17.58 -12.19
CA SER A 303 11.67 -18.88 -12.40
C SER A 303 10.25 -18.91 -11.83
N ARG A 304 9.94 -18.12 -10.81
CA ARG A 304 8.63 -18.06 -10.14
C ARG A 304 7.70 -17.00 -10.70
N LEU A 305 8.26 -15.90 -11.20
CA LEU A 305 7.51 -14.72 -11.62
C LEU A 305 7.39 -14.57 -13.13
N SER A 306 8.18 -15.34 -13.91
CA SER A 306 8.06 -15.31 -15.37
C SER A 306 6.78 -15.99 -15.83
N ASP A 307 6.24 -15.48 -16.92
CA ASP A 307 5.09 -16.08 -17.59
C ASP A 307 5.44 -17.49 -18.09
N GLY A 308 4.50 -18.42 -17.98
CA GLY A 308 4.69 -19.78 -18.46
C GLY A 308 4.91 -19.82 -20.00
N GLN A 309 5.59 -20.86 -20.50
CA GLN A 309 5.91 -21.03 -21.93
C GLN A 309 4.67 -21.01 -22.84
N PHE A 310 3.50 -21.29 -22.28
CA PHE A 310 2.22 -21.32 -23.02
C PHE A 310 1.47 -19.99 -22.98
N GLN A 311 1.95 -18.99 -22.24
CA GLN A 311 1.33 -17.68 -22.20
C GLN A 311 1.70 -16.91 -23.46
N LYS A 312 0.76 -16.82 -24.40
CA LYS A 312 0.93 -16.02 -25.62
C LYS A 312 0.62 -14.56 -25.35
N ALA A 313 1.26 -13.67 -26.11
CA ALA A 313 0.94 -12.24 -26.07
C ALA A 313 -0.58 -12.01 -26.28
N GLY A 314 -1.20 -11.24 -25.38
CA GLY A 314 -2.63 -10.92 -25.44
C GLY A 314 -3.54 -11.77 -24.54
N PHE A 315 -3.06 -12.90 -23.99
CA PHE A 315 -3.83 -13.64 -22.99
C PHE A 315 -3.53 -13.16 -21.58
N LYS A 316 -4.60 -12.97 -20.79
CA LYS A 316 -4.50 -12.59 -19.38
C LYS A 316 -4.27 -13.84 -18.53
N ASN A 317 -3.38 -13.76 -17.57
CA ASN A 317 -3.22 -14.73 -16.48
C ASN A 317 -3.28 -14.00 -15.15
N LEU A 318 -4.46 -13.95 -14.56
CA LEU A 318 -4.71 -13.29 -13.27
C LEU A 318 -4.60 -14.25 -12.07
N ILE A 319 -4.34 -15.54 -12.33
CA ILE A 319 -4.11 -16.55 -11.29
C ILE A 319 -2.64 -16.56 -10.85
N GLY A 320 -1.72 -16.23 -11.77
CA GLY A 320 -0.28 -16.17 -11.49
C GLY A 320 0.10 -15.05 -10.51
N PRO A 321 1.32 -15.10 -9.95
CA PRO A 321 1.77 -14.15 -8.94
C PRO A 321 1.94 -12.70 -9.45
N VAL A 322 1.93 -12.50 -10.76
CA VAL A 322 2.12 -11.20 -11.40
C VAL A 322 0.86 -10.77 -12.13
N ILE A 323 0.30 -9.64 -11.72
CA ILE A 323 -0.81 -8.97 -12.40
C ILE A 323 -0.22 -7.81 -13.20
N ARG A 324 -0.30 -7.89 -14.54
CA ARG A 324 0.13 -6.82 -15.43
C ARG A 324 -1.04 -5.90 -15.76
N LEU A 325 -0.96 -4.65 -15.30
CA LEU A 325 -1.96 -3.65 -15.62
C LEU A 325 -1.76 -3.16 -17.06
N ARG A 326 -2.73 -3.47 -17.92
CA ARG A 326 -2.78 -2.89 -19.27
C ARG A 326 -3.17 -1.41 -19.21
N ARG A 327 -2.90 -0.69 -20.27
CA ARG A 327 -3.46 0.64 -20.45
C ARG A 327 -4.97 0.56 -20.60
N LEU A 328 -5.63 1.61 -20.17
CA LEU A 328 -7.04 1.78 -20.49
C LEU A 328 -7.19 1.91 -22.02
N SER A 329 -8.18 1.26 -22.59
CA SER A 329 -8.58 1.45 -23.98
C SER A 329 -9.24 2.83 -24.16
N ASP A 330 -9.38 3.28 -25.40
CA ASP A 330 -10.04 4.53 -25.71
C ASP A 330 -11.50 4.55 -25.21
N ASP A 331 -12.20 3.41 -25.31
CA ASP A 331 -13.56 3.24 -24.78
C ASP A 331 -13.59 3.34 -23.25
N GLU A 332 -12.59 2.79 -22.57
CA GLU A 332 -12.48 2.87 -21.11
C GLU A 332 -12.11 4.28 -20.65
N LEU A 333 -11.24 4.99 -21.39
CA LEU A 333 -10.95 6.39 -21.14
C LEU A 333 -12.17 7.26 -21.35
N PHE A 334 -12.94 7.00 -22.40
CA PHE A 334 -14.20 7.67 -22.66
C PHE A 334 -15.22 7.43 -21.52
N ALA A 335 -15.40 6.19 -21.11
CA ALA A 335 -16.27 5.84 -19.99
C ALA A 335 -15.84 6.51 -18.68
N LEU A 336 -14.52 6.67 -18.47
CA LEU A 336 -13.96 7.34 -17.32
C LEU A 336 -14.28 8.85 -17.32
N ILE A 337 -14.12 9.52 -18.46
CA ILE A 337 -14.48 10.93 -18.63
C ILE A 337 -15.99 11.16 -18.43
N ALA A 338 -16.82 10.33 -19.04
CA ALA A 338 -18.27 10.39 -18.86
C ALA A 338 -18.68 10.18 -17.39
N ARG A 339 -18.00 9.26 -16.69
CA ARG A 339 -18.21 9.04 -15.25
C ARG A 339 -17.83 10.26 -14.43
N ILE A 340 -16.68 10.88 -14.72
CA ILE A 340 -16.21 12.09 -14.03
C ILE A 340 -17.18 13.26 -14.27
N THR A 341 -17.70 13.43 -15.49
CA THR A 341 -18.72 14.43 -15.80
C THR A 341 -19.93 14.30 -14.88
N ASN A 342 -20.43 13.07 -14.72
CA ASN A 342 -21.57 12.79 -13.84
C ASN A 342 -21.26 13.06 -12.36
N LEU A 343 -20.06 12.66 -11.89
CA LEU A 343 -19.62 12.91 -10.52
C LEU A 343 -19.46 14.42 -10.24
N HIS A 344 -18.92 15.15 -11.21
CA HIS A 344 -18.77 16.61 -11.12
C HIS A 344 -20.13 17.31 -11.10
N ALA A 345 -21.05 16.89 -11.98
CA ALA A 345 -22.44 17.36 -11.98
C ALA A 345 -23.13 17.17 -10.64
N GLN A 346 -22.97 15.98 -10.06
CA GLN A 346 -23.56 15.62 -8.77
C GLN A 346 -22.95 16.44 -7.62
N ASN A 347 -21.62 16.67 -7.62
CA ASN A 347 -20.94 17.42 -6.55
C ASN A 347 -21.37 18.89 -6.51
N TYR A 348 -21.43 19.51 -7.69
CA TYR A 348 -21.73 20.95 -7.81
C TYR A 348 -23.21 21.25 -8.12
N SER A 349 -24.06 20.22 -8.23
CA SER A 349 -25.49 20.34 -8.51
C SER A 349 -25.78 21.18 -9.78
N TRP A 350 -25.07 20.92 -10.86
CA TRP A 350 -25.23 21.59 -12.14
C TRP A 350 -25.42 20.60 -13.28
N GLN A 351 -25.88 21.08 -14.43
CA GLN A 351 -25.95 20.29 -15.66
C GLN A 351 -24.75 20.63 -16.57
N PRO A 352 -23.81 19.69 -16.75
CA PRO A 352 -22.70 19.90 -17.68
C PRO A 352 -23.20 20.10 -19.11
N ARG A 353 -22.74 21.16 -19.74
CA ARG A 353 -23.03 21.45 -21.15
C ARG A 353 -21.93 20.87 -22.02
N VAL A 354 -21.77 19.55 -21.92
CA VAL A 354 -20.77 18.80 -22.68
C VAL A 354 -21.46 17.61 -23.32
N THR A 355 -21.37 17.56 -24.65
CA THR A 355 -21.93 16.47 -25.44
C THR A 355 -20.99 15.26 -25.52
N THR A 356 -21.52 14.12 -25.95
CA THR A 356 -20.74 12.91 -26.16
C THR A 356 -19.66 13.11 -27.22
N GLU A 357 -19.96 13.87 -28.28
CA GLU A 357 -19.07 14.22 -29.38
C GLU A 357 -17.91 15.11 -28.88
N GLU A 358 -18.20 16.06 -28.00
CA GLU A 358 -17.20 16.94 -27.40
C GLU A 358 -16.25 16.20 -26.46
N MET A 359 -16.77 15.23 -25.66
CA MET A 359 -15.93 14.34 -24.86
C MET A 359 -14.98 13.51 -25.72
N ALA A 360 -15.49 12.95 -26.83
CA ALA A 360 -14.67 12.19 -27.77
C ALA A 360 -13.62 13.08 -28.47
N ALA A 361 -13.99 14.31 -28.85
CA ALA A 361 -13.06 15.27 -29.43
C ALA A 361 -11.94 15.67 -28.46
N PHE A 362 -12.26 15.87 -27.17
CA PHE A 362 -11.26 16.12 -26.13
C PHE A 362 -10.25 14.98 -26.03
N LEU A 363 -10.73 13.73 -25.94
CA LEU A 363 -9.83 12.57 -25.89
C LEU A 363 -8.93 12.49 -27.12
N LYS A 364 -9.50 12.67 -28.30
CA LYS A 364 -8.74 12.68 -29.55
C LYS A 364 -7.62 13.73 -29.53
N VAL A 365 -7.91 14.94 -29.07
CA VAL A 365 -6.91 16.01 -28.92
C VAL A 365 -5.82 15.61 -27.93
N CYS A 366 -6.18 14.99 -26.81
CA CYS A 366 -5.21 14.51 -25.83
C CYS A 366 -4.30 13.40 -26.38
N LEU A 367 -4.87 12.43 -27.08
CA LEU A 367 -4.15 11.29 -27.64
C LEU A 367 -3.28 11.66 -28.85
N GLU A 368 -3.73 12.58 -29.70
CA GLU A 368 -2.96 13.06 -30.85
C GLU A 368 -1.77 13.95 -30.45
N ARG A 369 -1.91 14.75 -29.36
CA ARG A 369 -0.81 15.59 -28.85
C ARG A 369 0.34 14.79 -28.25
N ALA A 370 0.06 13.61 -27.72
CA ALA A 370 1.07 12.80 -27.06
C ALA A 370 2.17 12.29 -28.00
N GLY A 371 1.93 12.28 -29.31
CA GLY A 371 2.86 11.68 -30.27
C GLY A 371 3.03 10.16 -30.05
N ALA A 372 3.67 9.48 -30.97
CA ALA A 372 3.86 8.01 -30.87
C ALA A 372 4.73 7.60 -29.66
N ASP A 373 5.58 8.48 -29.11
CA ASP A 373 6.58 8.18 -28.09
C ASP A 373 6.30 8.79 -26.70
N THR A 374 5.52 9.86 -26.61
CA THR A 374 5.15 10.48 -25.33
C THR A 374 3.72 10.12 -24.96
N MET A 375 3.59 9.27 -23.93
CA MET A 375 2.31 8.71 -23.55
C MET A 375 1.68 9.53 -22.43
N ILE A 376 0.65 10.30 -22.75
CA ILE A 376 -0.27 10.88 -21.76
C ILE A 376 -0.79 9.80 -20.81
N THR A 377 -0.74 10.08 -19.54
CA THR A 377 -1.29 9.19 -18.51
C THR A 377 -2.79 9.46 -18.31
N PRO A 378 -3.60 8.45 -17.91
CA PRO A 378 -4.99 8.69 -17.52
C PRO A 378 -5.12 9.78 -16.45
N ARG A 379 -4.12 9.93 -15.56
CA ARG A 379 -4.08 10.96 -14.52
C ARG A 379 -4.07 12.37 -15.13
N GLU A 380 -3.26 12.59 -16.13
CA GLU A 380 -3.17 13.89 -16.83
C GLU A 380 -4.46 14.20 -17.60
N ILE A 381 -4.99 13.23 -18.35
CA ILE A 381 -6.26 13.37 -19.06
C ILE A 381 -7.38 13.78 -18.11
N ILE A 382 -7.50 13.11 -16.96
CA ILE A 382 -8.53 13.38 -15.97
C ILE A 382 -8.36 14.78 -15.35
N ARG A 383 -7.14 15.15 -14.97
CA ARG A 383 -6.82 16.46 -14.39
C ARG A 383 -7.23 17.57 -15.34
N ASP A 384 -6.84 17.47 -16.60
CA ASP A 384 -7.12 18.46 -17.61
C ASP A 384 -8.62 18.54 -17.92
N TYR A 385 -9.28 17.38 -17.99
CA TYR A 385 -10.73 17.34 -18.19
C TYR A 385 -11.53 17.96 -17.04
N ILE A 386 -11.14 17.72 -15.79
CA ILE A 386 -11.77 18.40 -14.63
C ILE A 386 -11.55 19.91 -14.69
N THR A 387 -10.38 20.34 -15.15
CA THR A 387 -10.13 21.77 -15.36
C THR A 387 -11.10 22.38 -16.39
N VAL A 388 -11.36 21.68 -17.48
CA VAL A 388 -12.38 22.10 -18.47
C VAL A 388 -13.77 22.19 -17.82
N LEU A 389 -14.18 21.16 -17.05
CA LEU A 389 -15.47 21.17 -16.37
C LEU A 389 -15.59 22.33 -15.35
N ASN A 390 -14.51 22.63 -14.62
CA ASN A 390 -14.47 23.75 -13.68
C ASN A 390 -14.64 25.10 -14.40
N ILE A 391 -13.99 25.28 -15.55
CA ILE A 391 -14.12 26.51 -16.38
C ILE A 391 -15.56 26.67 -16.86
N LEU A 392 -16.16 25.61 -17.40
CA LEU A 392 -17.55 25.63 -17.88
C LEU A 392 -18.58 25.89 -16.76
N LEU A 393 -18.31 25.38 -15.56
CA LEU A 393 -19.14 25.64 -14.38
C LEU A 393 -19.10 27.11 -13.97
N GLN A 394 -17.91 27.73 -14.00
CA GLN A 394 -17.68 29.09 -13.52
C GLN A 394 -18.03 30.14 -14.59
N ASN A 395 -18.08 29.77 -15.87
CA ASN A 395 -18.34 30.68 -17.00
C ASN A 395 -19.56 30.20 -17.82
N PRO A 396 -20.78 30.55 -17.42
CA PRO A 396 -22.02 30.06 -18.04
C PRO A 396 -22.15 30.36 -19.54
N ASP A 397 -21.53 31.41 -20.03
CA ASP A 397 -21.59 31.83 -21.42
C ASP A 397 -20.51 31.20 -22.33
N THR A 398 -19.58 30.42 -21.72
CA THR A 398 -18.47 29.78 -22.45
C THR A 398 -18.88 28.39 -22.92
N THR A 399 -18.57 28.09 -24.19
CA THR A 399 -18.79 26.76 -24.75
C THR A 399 -17.59 25.85 -24.55
N PHE A 400 -17.81 24.53 -24.70
CA PHE A 400 -16.71 23.56 -24.65
C PHE A 400 -15.65 23.84 -25.74
N SER A 401 -16.07 24.20 -26.94
CA SER A 401 -15.19 24.53 -28.04
C SER A 401 -14.34 25.76 -27.77
N ASP A 402 -14.83 26.73 -27.01
CA ASP A 402 -14.07 27.94 -26.66
C ASP A 402 -12.91 27.57 -25.72
N VAL A 403 -13.09 26.58 -24.86
CA VAL A 403 -12.06 26.13 -23.91
C VAL A 403 -11.05 25.21 -24.58
N VAL A 404 -11.53 24.17 -25.27
CA VAL A 404 -10.67 23.11 -25.85
C VAL A 404 -10.10 23.49 -27.20
N GLY A 405 -10.84 24.25 -28.01
CA GLY A 405 -10.43 24.71 -29.34
C GLY A 405 -9.43 25.87 -29.37
N SER A 406 -9.38 26.68 -28.31
CA SER A 406 -8.49 27.84 -28.19
C SER A 406 -7.02 27.53 -27.90
N GLY A 407 -6.62 26.28 -27.79
CA GLY A 407 -5.23 25.91 -27.48
C GLY A 407 -4.79 26.27 -26.05
N VAL A 408 -5.73 26.67 -25.18
CA VAL A 408 -5.49 27.07 -23.77
C VAL A 408 -5.11 25.91 -22.90
N VAL A 409 -5.38 24.67 -23.31
CA VAL A 409 -4.89 23.46 -22.61
C VAL A 409 -3.43 23.23 -23.00
N LYS A 410 -2.53 24.06 -22.50
CA LYS A 410 -1.11 23.68 -22.41
C LYS A 410 -1.02 22.63 -21.33
N LEU A 411 -0.88 21.38 -21.73
CA LEU A 411 -0.43 20.33 -20.82
C LEU A 411 0.97 20.73 -20.35
N GLU A 412 1.11 21.16 -19.10
CA GLU A 412 2.41 21.27 -18.46
C GLU A 412 2.92 19.84 -18.26
N HIS A 413 3.73 19.42 -19.21
CA HIS A 413 4.51 18.21 -19.11
C HIS A 413 5.63 18.51 -18.11
N GLU A 414 5.48 18.08 -16.86
CA GLU A 414 6.64 17.90 -16.01
C GLU A 414 7.34 16.63 -16.51
N PRO A 415 8.56 16.73 -17.05
CA PRO A 415 9.30 15.56 -17.49
C PRO A 415 9.79 14.80 -16.26
N GLU A 416 9.06 13.79 -15.81
CA GLU A 416 9.54 12.80 -14.82
C GLU A 416 10.80 12.05 -15.32
N THR A 417 11.21 12.27 -16.56
CA THR A 417 12.38 11.63 -17.19
C THR A 417 13.73 12.33 -16.97
N ALA A 418 13.74 13.59 -16.54
CA ALA A 418 15.00 14.33 -16.38
C ALA A 418 15.92 13.81 -15.25
N VAL A 419 15.40 13.03 -14.32
CA VAL A 419 16.21 12.43 -13.23
C VAL A 419 16.87 11.11 -13.67
N ALA A 420 16.34 10.43 -14.68
CA ALA A 420 16.94 9.18 -15.18
C ALA A 420 18.06 9.45 -16.20
N GLU A 421 17.94 10.47 -17.04
CA GLU A 421 18.94 10.79 -18.06
C GLU A 421 20.14 11.58 -17.54
N ALA A 422 19.97 12.39 -16.49
CA ALA A 422 21.09 13.10 -15.87
C ALA A 422 22.09 12.16 -15.16
N ASN A 423 21.68 10.94 -14.79
CA ASN A 423 22.57 9.95 -14.20
C ASN A 423 23.30 9.08 -15.22
N GLU A 424 22.89 9.03 -16.49
CA GLU A 424 23.62 8.33 -17.56
C GLU A 424 24.74 9.20 -18.18
N ALA A 425 24.57 10.50 -18.18
CA ALA A 425 25.57 11.43 -18.70
C ALA A 425 26.76 11.69 -17.75
N SER A 426 26.62 11.42 -16.45
CA SER A 426 27.70 11.61 -15.46
C SER A 426 28.53 10.36 -15.17
N SER A 427 28.21 9.20 -15.74
CA SER A 427 28.97 7.96 -15.53
C SER A 427 30.10 7.71 -16.54
N ASN A 428 30.38 8.66 -17.43
CA ASN A 428 31.38 8.51 -18.50
C ASN A 428 32.55 9.49 -18.39
N SER A 429 32.87 10.00 -17.22
CA SER A 429 34.11 10.76 -16.98
C SER A 429 34.94 10.15 -15.84
N GLY A 430 35.93 9.37 -16.22
CA GLY A 430 37.22 9.23 -15.58
C GLY A 430 37.24 8.61 -14.18
N ALA A 431 37.50 7.31 -14.14
CA ALA A 431 38.10 6.67 -12.99
C ALA A 431 39.39 7.36 -12.57
N SER A 432 39.51 7.73 -11.31
CA SER A 432 40.76 7.77 -10.60
C SER A 432 40.56 7.05 -9.27
N ASP A 433 41.29 5.94 -9.15
CA ASP A 433 41.51 5.19 -7.93
C ASP A 433 41.88 6.13 -6.79
N PHE A 434 41.12 6.05 -5.69
CA PHE A 434 41.63 6.44 -4.37
C PHE A 434 41.35 5.28 -3.43
N ASP A 435 42.43 4.52 -3.17
CA ASP A 435 42.57 3.65 -2.01
C ASP A 435 42.47 4.49 -0.74
N LEU A 436 41.56 4.10 0.14
CA LEU A 436 41.52 4.55 1.54
C LEU A 436 41.84 3.35 2.44
N GLU A 437 43.04 2.85 2.35
CA GLU A 437 43.80 2.31 3.47
C GLU A 437 44.76 3.44 3.91
N ASP A 438 44.63 3.89 5.13
CA ASP A 438 45.45 4.79 5.94
C ASP A 438 44.67 6.02 6.49
N ILE A 439 43.91 5.78 7.54
CA ILE A 439 43.79 6.71 8.65
C ILE A 439 43.59 5.88 9.94
N GLU A 440 44.70 5.63 10.63
CA GLU A 440 44.72 5.45 12.07
C GLU A 440 44.46 6.84 12.73
N LEU A 441 43.42 6.92 13.59
CA LEU A 441 43.44 7.56 14.92
C LEU A 441 42.02 7.47 15.51
#